data_b67ac981876713c499d3c1a4fb3165ed
#
_entry.id   b67ac981876713c499d3c1a4fb3165ed
#
_cell.length_a   1.000
_cell.length_b   1.000
_cell.length_c   1.000
_cell.angle_alpha   90.00
_cell.angle_beta   90.00
_cell.angle_gamma   90.00
#
_symmetry.space_group_name_H-M   'P 1'
#
loop_
_entity.id
_entity.type
_entity.pdbx_description
1 polymer ?
#
loop_
_entity_poly.entity_id
_entity_poly.type
_entity_poly.pdbx_seq_one_letter_code
_entity_poly.pdbx_strand_id
1 'polypeptide(L)'
;MARLLNKFLASASVVAGLSGVFSAPAMAATMTKATVNGAHLIYGINEDGNTDHETDFSVLDALNTDGANVELSGTRDHNKAVDMNNATTLTTEFDDDSTLVFSSLTNDIWGGSAPKEGYDNFAEQWFDEAWNSEESGLQDYAKNKSGFNIDQDTAFEGFMLENWFHRFSDPNVESVTKNGRYVSFDLSGHLNYEDEHGSLKMSEVVMVNDRIFYAFGDAIDSGVDNKDEQSSHSGIYTFTYKIPEPSAVLGLIAIGGMVAATKRRAQK
;
A
#
# COMPACT_ATOMS: atom_id res chain seq x y z
N MET A 1 16.78 -12.50 33.65
CA MET A 1 16.24 -13.29 32.55
C MET A 1 14.71 -13.20 32.60
N ALA A 2 14.12 -12.08 32.22
CA ALA A 2 12.67 -11.91 32.09
C ALA A 2 12.40 -10.57 31.38
N ARG A 3 12.72 -10.42 30.10
CA ARG A 3 12.40 -9.25 29.26
C ARG A 3 12.42 -9.59 27.76
N LEU A 4 11.84 -10.72 27.39
CA LEU A 4 11.83 -11.16 25.99
C LEU A 4 10.48 -11.79 25.59
N LEU A 5 9.34 -11.23 26.04
CA LEU A 5 8.06 -11.83 25.69
C LEU A 5 6.94 -10.80 25.44
N ASN A 6 7.21 -9.68 24.78
CA ASN A 6 6.11 -8.75 24.40
C ASN A 6 6.44 -7.93 23.15
N LYS A 7 7.05 -8.52 22.13
CA LYS A 7 7.28 -7.84 20.84
C LYS A 7 6.66 -8.53 19.62
N PHE A 8 5.68 -9.36 19.82
CA PHE A 8 4.94 -9.93 18.71
C PHE A 8 3.49 -9.47 18.84
N LEU A 9 3.08 -8.51 17.99
CA LEU A 9 1.72 -8.27 17.53
C LEU A 9 1.60 -6.84 17.01
N ALA A 10 2.02 -6.58 15.78
CA ALA A 10 1.47 -5.56 14.92
C ALA A 10 2.08 -5.54 13.50
N SER A 11 2.45 -6.66 12.92
CA SER A 11 2.40 -6.77 11.47
C SER A 11 0.92 -6.86 11.12
N ALA A 12 0.40 -5.89 10.40
CA ALA A 12 -0.97 -5.91 9.93
C ALA A 12 -1.14 -6.84 8.72
N SER A 13 -0.64 -8.06 8.83
CA SER A 13 -1.10 -9.17 8.02
C SER A 13 -2.48 -9.55 8.55
N VAL A 14 -3.51 -8.78 8.22
CA VAL A 14 -4.88 -9.18 8.46
C VAL A 14 -5.34 -10.05 7.30
N VAL A 15 -4.67 -11.16 7.09
CA VAL A 15 -5.30 -12.35 6.53
C VAL A 15 -6.04 -13.02 7.67
N ALA A 16 -7.09 -12.41 8.17
CA ALA A 16 -8.01 -13.04 9.09
C ALA A 16 -9.21 -13.48 8.27
N GLY A 17 -9.32 -14.76 8.06
CA GLY A 17 -10.58 -15.38 7.71
C GLY A 17 -11.67 -14.94 8.67
N LEU A 18 -12.39 -13.86 8.35
CA LEU A 18 -13.65 -13.49 8.97
C LEU A 18 -14.78 -14.31 8.33
N SER A 19 -14.71 -15.62 8.45
CA SER A 19 -15.87 -16.48 8.24
C SER A 19 -16.72 -16.43 9.51
N GLY A 20 -17.76 -15.59 9.48
CA GLY A 20 -18.88 -15.70 10.39
C GLY A 20 -19.01 -14.59 11.42
N VAL A 21 -19.66 -13.53 11.08
CA VAL A 21 -20.81 -12.86 11.75
C VAL A 21 -21.32 -11.76 10.80
N PHE A 22 -22.04 -12.09 9.76
CA PHE A 22 -22.80 -11.12 8.99
C PHE A 22 -24.28 -11.31 9.25
N SER A 23 -24.80 -10.60 10.24
CA SER A 23 -26.24 -10.45 10.43
C SER A 23 -26.70 -9.15 9.75
N ALA A 24 -26.74 -9.14 8.49
CA ALA A 24 -27.50 -8.40 7.47
C ALA A 24 -26.71 -8.46 6.17
N PRO A 25 -27.30 -8.62 5.01
CA PRO A 25 -26.58 -8.46 3.75
C PRO A 25 -26.16 -6.98 3.66
N ALA A 26 -24.93 -6.69 4.01
CA ALA A 26 -24.34 -5.41 3.63
C ALA A 26 -24.30 -5.44 2.09
N MET A 27 -25.03 -4.55 1.45
CA MET A 27 -25.01 -4.41 -0.01
C MET A 27 -23.60 -3.95 -0.37
N ALA A 28 -22.94 -4.65 -1.29
CA ALA A 28 -21.70 -4.17 -1.87
C ALA A 28 -22.02 -2.87 -2.63
N ALA A 29 -21.26 -1.84 -2.33
CA ALA A 29 -21.37 -0.58 -3.06
C ALA A 29 -20.66 -0.72 -4.42
N THR A 30 -21.28 -0.20 -5.47
CA THR A 30 -20.73 -0.23 -6.82
C THR A 30 -19.85 1.00 -7.03
N MET A 31 -18.64 0.80 -7.52
CA MET A 31 -17.78 1.91 -7.96
C MET A 31 -18.41 2.54 -9.21
N THR A 32 -18.72 3.83 -9.13
CA THR A 32 -19.41 4.57 -10.21
C THR A 32 -18.46 5.46 -10.99
N LYS A 33 -17.31 5.80 -10.39
CA LYS A 33 -16.32 6.67 -11.03
C LYS A 33 -14.94 6.42 -10.43
N ALA A 34 -13.93 6.51 -11.28
CA ALA A 34 -12.53 6.52 -10.89
C ALA A 34 -11.78 7.57 -11.68
N THR A 35 -10.94 8.37 -10.99
CA THR A 35 -10.16 9.45 -11.62
C THR A 35 -8.77 9.52 -11.02
N VAL A 36 -7.76 9.76 -11.86
CA VAL A 36 -6.37 9.94 -11.43
C VAL A 36 -5.94 11.39 -11.63
N ASN A 37 -5.23 11.92 -10.66
CA ASN A 37 -4.57 13.21 -10.73
C ASN A 37 -3.07 13.03 -10.48
N GLY A 38 -2.25 13.32 -11.47
CA GLY A 38 -0.81 13.11 -11.48
C GLY A 38 -0.37 12.14 -12.58
N ALA A 39 0.92 11.83 -12.60
CA ALA A 39 1.50 10.88 -13.53
C ALA A 39 1.00 9.46 -13.23
N HIS A 40 0.57 8.72 -14.24
CA HIS A 40 0.07 7.35 -14.08
C HIS A 40 0.16 6.57 -15.37
N LEU A 41 0.14 5.25 -15.26
CA LEU A 41 -0.09 4.34 -16.37
C LEU A 41 -1.35 3.52 -16.10
N ILE A 42 -2.01 3.10 -17.17
CA ILE A 42 -3.15 2.18 -17.11
C ILE A 42 -2.73 0.94 -17.86
N TYR A 43 -2.75 -0.19 -17.17
CA TYR A 43 -2.48 -1.50 -17.75
C TYR A 43 -3.80 -2.23 -17.96
N GLY A 44 -4.13 -2.51 -19.21
CA GLY A 44 -5.24 -3.38 -19.58
C GLY A 44 -4.76 -4.79 -19.85
N ILE A 45 -5.69 -5.69 -20.12
CA ILE A 45 -5.41 -7.06 -20.53
C ILE A 45 -5.49 -7.13 -22.04
N ASN A 46 -4.42 -7.58 -22.70
CA ASN A 46 -4.39 -7.78 -24.14
C ASN A 46 -5.01 -9.14 -24.55
N GLU A 47 -5.09 -9.41 -25.86
CA GLU A 47 -5.68 -10.64 -26.39
C GLU A 47 -4.96 -11.93 -25.95
N ASP A 48 -3.69 -11.83 -25.56
CA ASP A 48 -2.87 -12.95 -25.06
C ASP A 48 -3.02 -13.17 -23.55
N GLY A 49 -3.81 -12.35 -22.85
CA GLY A 49 -4.02 -12.42 -21.41
C GLY A 49 -2.89 -11.78 -20.59
N ASN A 50 -2.04 -10.98 -21.20
CA ASN A 50 -0.96 -10.25 -20.52
C ASN A 50 -1.35 -8.79 -20.26
N THR A 51 -0.75 -8.16 -19.26
CA THR A 51 -0.91 -6.73 -19.05
C THR A 51 -0.20 -5.91 -20.12
N ASP A 52 -0.83 -4.84 -20.58
CA ASP A 52 -0.29 -3.93 -21.57
C ASP A 52 -0.79 -2.50 -21.32
N HIS A 53 0.11 -1.53 -21.36
CA HIS A 53 -0.22 -0.10 -21.19
C HIS A 53 -0.68 0.58 -22.49
N GLU A 54 -0.63 -0.11 -23.63
CA GLU A 54 -1.11 0.38 -24.94
C GLU A 54 -2.62 0.17 -25.15
N THR A 55 -3.32 -0.29 -24.13
CA THR A 55 -4.77 -0.54 -24.19
C THR A 55 -5.59 0.76 -24.06
N ASP A 56 -6.80 0.78 -24.64
CA ASP A 56 -7.75 1.88 -24.54
C ASP A 56 -8.59 1.83 -23.24
N PHE A 57 -8.08 1.23 -22.18
CA PHE A 57 -8.79 1.14 -20.90
C PHE A 57 -8.92 2.52 -20.24
N SER A 58 -10.11 2.80 -19.73
CA SER A 58 -10.27 3.87 -18.76
C SER A 58 -9.80 3.42 -17.38
N VAL A 59 -9.55 4.37 -16.47
CA VAL A 59 -9.22 4.07 -15.07
C VAL A 59 -10.27 3.17 -14.42
N LEU A 60 -11.55 3.45 -14.69
CA LEU A 60 -12.66 2.66 -14.15
C LEU A 60 -12.70 1.24 -14.74
N ASP A 61 -12.43 1.10 -16.03
CA ASP A 61 -12.39 -0.22 -16.67
C ASP A 61 -11.25 -1.06 -16.12
N ALA A 62 -10.07 -0.47 -15.94
CA ALA A 62 -8.93 -1.18 -15.34
C ALA A 62 -9.25 -1.72 -13.94
N LEU A 63 -9.84 -0.89 -13.07
CA LEU A 63 -10.20 -1.30 -11.69
C LEU A 63 -11.37 -2.29 -11.60
N ASN A 64 -12.06 -2.58 -12.72
CA ASN A 64 -13.15 -3.54 -12.80
C ASN A 64 -12.79 -4.77 -13.67
N THR A 65 -11.55 -4.89 -14.10
CA THR A 65 -11.09 -5.98 -14.97
C THR A 65 -9.95 -6.73 -14.26
N ASP A 66 -10.15 -8.02 -14.03
CA ASP A 66 -9.14 -8.87 -13.39
C ASP A 66 -7.80 -8.81 -14.14
N GLY A 67 -6.72 -8.58 -13.41
CA GLY A 67 -5.37 -8.48 -13.93
C GLY A 67 -5.00 -7.12 -14.55
N ALA A 68 -5.98 -6.25 -14.84
CA ALA A 68 -5.72 -4.87 -15.21
C ALA A 68 -5.49 -4.01 -13.97
N ASN A 69 -4.70 -2.93 -14.09
CA ASN A 69 -4.37 -2.10 -12.95
C ASN A 69 -4.06 -0.65 -13.35
N VAL A 70 -3.93 0.20 -12.33
CA VAL A 70 -3.53 1.61 -12.45
C VAL A 70 -2.30 1.84 -11.62
N GLU A 71 -1.16 2.08 -12.27
CA GLU A 71 0.11 2.44 -11.64
C GLU A 71 0.13 3.94 -11.31
N LEU A 72 0.23 4.27 -10.03
CA LEU A 72 0.31 5.64 -9.56
C LEU A 72 1.76 6.13 -9.59
N SER A 73 2.02 7.28 -10.19
CA SER A 73 3.33 7.85 -10.48
C SER A 73 4.14 7.14 -11.58
N GLY A 74 3.54 6.15 -12.25
CA GLY A 74 4.14 5.47 -13.38
C GLY A 74 4.46 6.40 -14.55
N THR A 75 5.52 6.08 -15.27
CA THR A 75 5.89 6.79 -16.50
C THR A 75 6.24 5.77 -17.57
N ARG A 76 5.85 6.05 -18.83
CA ARG A 76 6.27 5.22 -20.00
C ARG A 76 7.77 5.20 -20.25
N ASP A 77 8.52 6.07 -19.62
CA ASP A 77 9.96 6.14 -19.73
C ASP A 77 10.57 5.45 -18.50
N HIS A 78 10.81 4.16 -18.59
CA HIS A 78 11.41 3.32 -17.54
C HIS A 78 12.77 3.85 -17.01
N ASN A 79 13.36 4.86 -17.69
CA ASN A 79 14.56 5.55 -17.20
C ASN A 79 14.23 6.78 -16.34
N LYS A 80 12.96 7.17 -16.22
CA LYS A 80 12.56 8.25 -15.33
C LYS A 80 12.28 7.70 -13.96
N ALA A 81 12.92 8.30 -12.98
CA ALA A 81 12.58 8.07 -11.59
C ALA A 81 11.14 8.52 -11.31
N VAL A 82 10.48 7.82 -10.42
CA VAL A 82 9.18 8.21 -9.83
C VAL A 82 9.26 9.66 -9.30
N ASP A 83 8.22 10.46 -9.52
CA ASP A 83 8.17 11.81 -8.93
C ASP A 83 7.90 11.72 -7.43
N MET A 84 8.97 11.76 -6.67
CA MET A 84 8.92 11.68 -5.22
C MET A 84 8.58 13.02 -4.52
N ASN A 85 8.32 14.08 -5.28
CA ASN A 85 7.93 15.37 -4.72
C ASN A 85 6.43 15.62 -4.82
N ASN A 86 5.76 14.98 -5.77
CA ASN A 86 4.33 15.15 -5.98
C ASN A 86 3.63 13.78 -6.00
N ALA A 87 2.73 13.58 -5.05
CA ALA A 87 1.93 12.36 -5.03
C ALA A 87 0.95 12.32 -6.20
N THR A 88 0.85 11.16 -6.83
CA THR A 88 -0.28 10.84 -7.72
C THR A 88 -1.41 10.28 -6.89
N THR A 89 -2.63 10.74 -7.14
CA THR A 89 -3.81 10.28 -6.42
C THR A 89 -4.83 9.63 -7.36
N LEU A 90 -5.35 8.48 -6.95
CA LEU A 90 -6.50 7.82 -7.54
C LEU A 90 -7.69 8.00 -6.61
N THR A 91 -8.76 8.61 -7.10
CA THR A 91 -10.01 8.80 -6.37
C THR A 91 -11.06 7.88 -6.94
N THR A 92 -11.67 7.03 -6.11
CA THR A 92 -12.81 6.18 -6.45
C THR A 92 -14.05 6.66 -5.74
N GLU A 93 -15.18 6.76 -6.47
CA GLU A 93 -16.48 7.18 -5.96
C GLU A 93 -17.46 5.98 -6.05
N PHE A 94 -18.29 5.79 -5.04
CA PHE A 94 -19.24 4.69 -4.96
C PHE A 94 -20.68 5.20 -4.99
N ASP A 95 -21.63 4.32 -5.32
CA ASP A 95 -23.08 4.62 -5.40
C ASP A 95 -23.72 4.97 -4.05
N ASP A 96 -23.02 4.80 -2.95
CA ASP A 96 -23.41 5.24 -1.60
C ASP A 96 -22.80 6.60 -1.22
N ASP A 97 -22.34 7.39 -2.19
CA ASP A 97 -21.70 8.70 -2.06
C ASP A 97 -20.36 8.68 -1.28
N SER A 98 -19.82 7.52 -0.99
CA SER A 98 -18.51 7.42 -0.35
C SER A 98 -17.38 7.52 -1.38
N THR A 99 -16.22 8.00 -0.90
CA THR A 99 -15.02 8.21 -1.69
C THR A 99 -13.83 7.57 -1.01
N LEU A 100 -12.94 6.97 -1.80
CA LEU A 100 -11.62 6.54 -1.36
C LEU A 100 -10.55 7.25 -2.19
N VAL A 101 -9.47 7.61 -1.53
CA VAL A 101 -8.31 8.22 -2.18
C VAL A 101 -7.10 7.35 -1.94
N PHE A 102 -6.56 6.79 -3.00
CA PHE A 102 -5.27 6.11 -3.03
C PHE A 102 -4.21 7.10 -3.43
N SER A 103 -3.02 7.01 -2.86
CA SER A 103 -1.91 7.92 -3.16
C SER A 103 -0.60 7.18 -3.25
N SER A 104 0.21 7.52 -4.25
CA SER A 104 1.63 7.15 -4.27
C SER A 104 2.36 7.84 -3.11
N LEU A 105 3.52 7.32 -2.74
CA LEU A 105 4.32 7.89 -1.67
C LEU A 105 5.31 8.93 -2.19
N THR A 106 5.59 9.91 -1.34
CA THR A 106 6.58 10.97 -1.60
C THR A 106 7.72 10.91 -0.58
N ASN A 107 8.80 11.66 -0.85
CA ASN A 107 9.89 11.83 0.11
C ASN A 107 9.40 12.32 1.48
N ASP A 108 8.40 13.21 1.50
CA ASP A 108 7.84 13.74 2.75
C ASP A 108 7.11 12.66 3.56
N ILE A 109 6.50 11.68 2.90
CA ILE A 109 5.85 10.56 3.58
C ILE A 109 6.90 9.59 4.10
N TRP A 110 7.88 9.20 3.29
CA TRP A 110 8.96 8.30 3.71
C TRP A 110 9.82 8.86 4.85
N GLY A 111 10.15 10.16 4.79
CA GLY A 111 10.86 10.88 5.85
C GLY A 111 9.96 11.40 6.98
N GLY A 112 8.64 11.27 6.84
CA GLY A 112 7.65 11.73 7.81
C GLY A 112 7.54 10.81 9.03
N SER A 113 6.75 11.24 10.01
CA SER A 113 6.55 10.49 11.25
C SER A 113 6.05 9.08 10.98
N ALA A 114 6.69 8.09 11.58
CA ALA A 114 6.27 6.70 11.50
C ALA A 114 4.87 6.51 12.09
N PRO A 115 4.00 5.67 11.46
CA PRO A 115 2.71 5.27 12.05
C PRO A 115 2.84 4.54 13.40
N LYS A 116 3.94 3.83 13.62
CA LYS A 116 4.22 3.13 14.87
C LYS A 116 5.19 3.94 15.74
N GLU A 117 4.95 3.93 17.05
CA GLU A 117 5.87 4.51 18.02
C GLU A 117 7.21 3.74 18.05
N GLY A 118 8.30 4.47 18.25
CA GLY A 118 9.65 3.90 18.40
C GLY A 118 10.53 3.98 17.17
N TYR A 119 10.04 4.60 16.09
CA TYR A 119 10.81 4.89 14.88
C TYR A 119 10.86 6.39 14.63
N ASP A 120 11.96 6.87 14.07
CA ASP A 120 12.16 8.28 13.76
C ASP A 120 11.34 8.71 12.54
N ASN A 121 11.19 7.80 11.57
CA ASN A 121 10.43 8.05 10.33
C ASN A 121 9.83 6.77 9.76
N PHE A 122 8.99 6.92 8.72
CA PHE A 122 8.31 5.77 8.11
C PHE A 122 9.29 4.84 7.36
N ALA A 123 10.33 5.36 6.73
CA ALA A 123 11.32 4.52 6.04
C ALA A 123 12.03 3.57 7.00
N GLU A 124 12.39 4.04 8.19
CA GLU A 124 12.98 3.22 9.24
C GLU A 124 12.02 2.13 9.71
N GLN A 125 10.75 2.49 9.97
CA GLN A 125 9.73 1.51 10.34
C GLN A 125 9.57 0.43 9.29
N TRP A 126 9.37 0.82 8.02
CA TRP A 126 9.15 -0.11 6.91
C TRP A 126 10.35 -1.05 6.73
N PHE A 127 11.56 -0.48 6.77
CA PHE A 127 12.78 -1.25 6.61
C PHE A 127 13.00 -2.25 7.75
N ASP A 128 12.80 -1.82 9.02
CA ASP A 128 12.91 -2.71 10.19
C ASP A 128 11.90 -3.87 10.08
N GLU A 129 10.67 -3.59 9.69
CA GLU A 129 9.66 -4.63 9.51
C GLU A 129 10.00 -5.59 8.35
N ALA A 130 10.48 -5.07 7.22
CA ALA A 130 10.93 -5.88 6.09
C ALA A 130 12.15 -6.73 6.46
N TRP A 131 13.13 -6.15 7.17
CA TRP A 131 14.33 -6.86 7.62
C TRP A 131 14.03 -8.00 8.58
N ASN A 132 13.07 -7.82 9.47
CA ASN A 132 12.69 -8.81 10.46
C ASN A 132 11.59 -9.78 9.98
N SER A 133 11.06 -9.59 8.77
CA SER A 133 10.12 -10.53 8.14
C SER A 133 10.91 -11.68 7.49
N GLU A 134 10.62 -12.91 7.89
CA GLU A 134 11.19 -14.11 7.26
C GLU A 134 10.74 -14.26 5.80
N GLU A 135 9.59 -13.66 5.46
CA GLU A 135 8.95 -13.80 4.15
C GLU A 135 9.45 -12.79 3.13
N SER A 136 9.93 -11.61 3.58
CA SER A 136 10.38 -10.53 2.69
C SER A 136 11.59 -10.90 1.83
N GLY A 137 12.49 -11.74 2.35
CA GLY A 137 13.79 -12.06 1.73
C GLY A 137 14.84 -10.94 1.80
N LEU A 138 14.48 -9.78 2.38
CA LEU A 138 15.35 -8.58 2.35
C LEU A 138 16.72 -8.80 3.00
N GLN A 139 16.75 -9.53 4.10
CA GLN A 139 17.99 -9.78 4.84
C GLN A 139 19.00 -10.58 4.00
N ASP A 140 18.55 -11.62 3.34
CA ASP A 140 19.39 -12.47 2.51
C ASP A 140 19.79 -11.76 1.21
N TYR A 141 18.86 -11.03 0.61
CA TYR A 141 19.12 -10.20 -0.57
C TYR A 141 20.21 -9.15 -0.28
N ALA A 142 20.12 -8.42 0.81
CA ALA A 142 21.10 -7.40 1.19
C ALA A 142 22.49 -7.99 1.45
N LYS A 143 22.58 -9.15 2.12
CA LYS A 143 23.82 -9.88 2.34
C LYS A 143 24.48 -10.33 1.04
N ASN A 144 23.68 -10.89 0.12
CA ASN A 144 24.17 -11.36 -1.16
C ASN A 144 24.63 -10.19 -2.05
N LYS A 145 23.86 -9.11 -2.08
CA LYS A 145 24.20 -7.91 -2.87
C LYS A 145 25.47 -7.24 -2.38
N SER A 146 25.68 -7.17 -1.06
CA SER A 146 26.91 -6.60 -0.49
C SER A 146 28.14 -7.51 -0.64
N GLY A 147 27.94 -8.81 -0.80
CA GLY A 147 28.98 -9.82 -0.84
C GLY A 147 29.60 -10.17 0.53
N PHE A 148 29.04 -9.65 1.61
CA PHE A 148 29.45 -9.93 2.99
C PHE A 148 28.26 -9.84 3.95
N ASN A 149 28.44 -10.36 5.16
CA ASN A 149 27.41 -10.30 6.17
C ASN A 149 27.32 -8.87 6.75
N ILE A 150 26.29 -8.13 6.38
CA ILE A 150 26.01 -6.78 6.87
C ILE A 150 24.99 -6.83 7.99
N ASP A 151 25.04 -5.87 8.90
CA ASP A 151 24.00 -5.64 9.90
C ASP A 151 22.86 -4.79 9.33
N GLN A 152 21.77 -4.71 10.08
CA GLN A 152 20.57 -3.99 9.70
C GLN A 152 20.82 -2.49 9.48
N ASP A 153 21.59 -1.87 10.36
CA ASP A 153 21.85 -0.42 10.32
C ASP A 153 22.62 -0.06 9.04
N THR A 154 23.68 -0.83 8.73
CA THR A 154 24.44 -0.65 7.48
C THR A 154 23.59 -0.88 6.24
N ALA A 155 22.70 -1.87 6.26
CA ALA A 155 21.79 -2.15 5.16
C ALA A 155 20.76 -1.02 5.00
N PHE A 156 20.23 -0.46 6.09
CA PHE A 156 19.32 0.68 6.05
C PHE A 156 19.99 1.96 5.53
N GLU A 157 21.22 2.25 5.94
CA GLU A 157 21.99 3.35 5.37
C GLU A 157 22.12 3.22 3.84
N GLY A 158 22.44 2.03 3.35
CA GLY A 158 22.51 1.74 1.90
C GLY A 158 21.16 1.94 1.19
N PHE A 159 20.08 1.45 1.79
CA PHE A 159 18.72 1.62 1.29
C PHE A 159 18.36 3.11 1.11
N MET A 160 18.69 3.93 2.10
CA MET A 160 18.43 5.38 2.04
C MET A 160 19.35 6.10 1.05
N LEU A 161 20.63 5.79 1.03
CA LEU A 161 21.63 6.42 0.16
C LEU A 161 21.36 6.14 -1.33
N GLU A 162 20.93 4.94 -1.65
CA GLU A 162 20.61 4.52 -3.02
C GLU A 162 19.16 4.86 -3.43
N ASN A 163 18.37 5.48 -2.55
CA ASN A 163 16.95 5.80 -2.75
C ASN A 163 16.10 4.59 -3.14
N TRP A 164 16.36 3.43 -2.56
CA TRP A 164 15.66 2.19 -2.89
C TRP A 164 14.16 2.25 -2.62
N PHE A 165 13.73 3.06 -1.65
CA PHE A 165 12.33 3.28 -1.34
C PHE A 165 11.51 3.85 -2.51
N HIS A 166 12.16 4.44 -3.53
CA HIS A 166 11.49 4.87 -4.75
C HIS A 166 10.83 3.71 -5.49
N ARG A 167 11.40 2.50 -5.40
CA ARG A 167 10.89 1.29 -6.06
C ARG A 167 9.61 0.73 -5.43
N PHE A 168 9.22 1.25 -4.29
CA PHE A 168 8.01 0.85 -3.57
C PHE A 168 6.99 1.98 -3.50
N SER A 169 7.16 3.03 -4.28
CA SER A 169 6.42 4.30 -4.15
C SER A 169 5.38 4.54 -5.24
N ASP A 170 5.32 3.68 -6.25
CA ASP A 170 4.46 3.76 -7.43
C ASP A 170 3.41 2.62 -7.49
N PRO A 171 2.53 2.53 -6.51
CA PRO A 171 1.66 1.37 -6.34
C PRO A 171 0.74 1.14 -7.54
N ASN A 172 0.62 -0.13 -7.93
CA ASN A 172 -0.26 -0.65 -8.95
C ASN A 172 -1.59 -1.09 -8.33
N VAL A 173 -2.62 -0.24 -8.39
CA VAL A 173 -3.95 -0.57 -7.85
C VAL A 173 -4.72 -1.38 -8.88
N GLU A 174 -5.04 -2.66 -8.56
CA GLU A 174 -5.73 -3.57 -9.45
C GLU A 174 -7.25 -3.57 -9.25
N SER A 175 -7.70 -3.74 -8.02
CA SER A 175 -9.13 -3.79 -7.72
C SER A 175 -9.48 -2.98 -6.49
N VAL A 176 -10.73 -2.49 -6.43
CA VAL A 176 -11.25 -1.82 -5.24
C VAL A 176 -12.70 -2.24 -5.05
N THR A 177 -12.98 -2.87 -3.92
CA THR A 177 -14.34 -3.29 -3.56
C THR A 177 -14.75 -2.71 -2.21
N LYS A 178 -16.05 -2.41 -2.06
CA LYS A 178 -16.60 -1.88 -0.82
C LYS A 178 -17.84 -2.64 -0.42
N ASN A 179 -17.88 -3.11 0.81
CA ASN A 179 -19.03 -3.80 1.40
C ASN A 179 -19.37 -3.17 2.76
N GLY A 180 -20.36 -2.29 2.75
CA GLY A 180 -20.68 -1.46 3.89
C GLY A 180 -19.50 -0.60 4.31
N ARG A 181 -18.92 -0.89 5.47
CA ARG A 181 -17.76 -0.16 6.01
C ARG A 181 -16.42 -0.84 5.74
N TYR A 182 -16.44 -2.00 5.13
CA TYR A 182 -15.22 -2.72 4.78
C TYR A 182 -14.84 -2.39 3.34
N VAL A 183 -13.57 -2.06 3.16
CA VAL A 183 -12.95 -1.86 1.87
C VAL A 183 -11.92 -2.94 1.70
N SER A 184 -11.95 -3.64 0.58
CA SER A 184 -10.84 -4.46 0.11
C SER A 184 -10.29 -3.86 -1.17
N PHE A 185 -8.99 -3.89 -1.29
CA PHE A 185 -8.30 -3.50 -2.51
C PHE A 185 -7.08 -4.38 -2.72
N ASP A 186 -6.73 -4.55 -3.98
CA ASP A 186 -5.59 -5.35 -4.42
C ASP A 186 -4.52 -4.43 -5.01
N LEU A 187 -3.27 -4.74 -4.70
CA LEU A 187 -2.10 -4.19 -5.37
C LEU A 187 -1.48 -5.28 -6.22
N SER A 188 -1.27 -4.99 -7.49
CA SER A 188 -0.42 -5.83 -8.34
C SER A 188 1.04 -5.56 -8.00
N GLY A 189 1.86 -6.59 -8.06
CA GLY A 189 3.28 -6.50 -7.78
C GLY A 189 4.00 -7.76 -8.24
N HIS A 190 5.25 -7.93 -7.85
CA HIS A 190 5.95 -9.17 -8.10
C HIS A 190 5.46 -10.28 -7.17
N LEU A 191 5.06 -11.43 -7.74
CA LEU A 191 4.86 -12.65 -6.96
C LEU A 191 6.15 -13.06 -6.26
N ASN A 192 7.26 -12.91 -6.97
CA ASN A 192 8.60 -13.17 -6.50
C ASN A 192 9.59 -12.39 -7.39
N TYR A 193 10.13 -11.29 -6.89
CA TYR A 193 11.21 -10.61 -7.61
C TYR A 193 12.51 -11.38 -7.41
N GLU A 194 13.12 -11.85 -8.48
CA GLU A 194 14.38 -12.60 -8.46
C GLU A 194 15.44 -11.95 -9.34
N ASP A 195 16.62 -11.76 -8.79
CA ASP A 195 17.83 -11.40 -9.53
C ASP A 195 19.05 -12.21 -9.04
N GLU A 196 20.26 -11.84 -9.48
CA GLU A 196 21.51 -12.51 -9.09
C GLU A 196 21.82 -12.42 -7.57
N HIS A 197 21.14 -11.57 -6.82
CA HIS A 197 21.33 -11.39 -5.37
C HIS A 197 20.33 -12.16 -4.54
N GLY A 198 19.24 -12.64 -5.13
CA GLY A 198 18.22 -13.42 -4.45
C GLY A 198 16.80 -12.98 -4.76
N SER A 199 15.91 -13.27 -3.85
CA SER A 199 14.47 -13.11 -4.04
C SER A 199 13.91 -12.12 -3.00
N LEU A 200 13.05 -11.22 -3.46
CA LEU A 200 12.29 -10.30 -2.62
C LEU A 200 10.79 -10.54 -2.81
N LYS A 201 10.05 -10.56 -1.70
CA LYS A 201 8.60 -10.74 -1.66
C LYS A 201 7.98 -9.63 -0.84
N MET A 202 7.67 -8.54 -1.49
CA MET A 202 7.08 -7.36 -0.85
C MET A 202 6.16 -6.65 -1.83
N SER A 203 5.06 -6.10 -1.30
CA SER A 203 4.21 -5.21 -2.05
C SER A 203 4.88 -3.84 -2.19
N GLU A 204 4.42 -3.09 -3.16
CA GLU A 204 4.54 -1.65 -3.15
C GLU A 204 3.80 -1.06 -1.95
N VAL A 205 4.04 0.22 -1.67
CA VAL A 205 3.44 0.93 -0.55
C VAL A 205 2.41 1.92 -1.09
N VAL A 206 1.20 1.85 -0.57
CA VAL A 206 0.12 2.77 -0.92
C VAL A 206 -0.42 3.47 0.32
N MET A 207 -0.80 4.72 0.17
CA MET A 207 -1.58 5.43 1.19
C MET A 207 -3.05 5.47 0.76
N VAL A 208 -3.96 5.05 1.64
CA VAL A 208 -5.41 5.08 1.40
C VAL A 208 -6.08 5.85 2.51
N ASN A 209 -6.69 7.00 2.20
CA ASN A 209 -7.34 7.88 3.17
C ASN A 209 -6.44 8.13 4.41
N ASP A 210 -5.22 8.59 4.23
CA ASP A 210 -4.22 8.88 5.27
C ASP A 210 -3.71 7.66 6.06
N ARG A 211 -3.93 6.44 5.57
CA ARG A 211 -3.36 5.21 6.14
C ARG A 211 -2.42 4.57 5.14
N ILE A 212 -1.29 4.10 5.62
CA ILE A 212 -0.28 3.44 4.79
C ILE A 212 -0.49 1.93 4.86
N PHE A 213 -0.42 1.27 3.70
CA PHE A 213 -0.57 -0.17 3.51
C PHE A 213 0.60 -0.73 2.73
N TYR A 214 1.12 -1.85 3.18
CA TYR A 214 2.18 -2.66 2.57
C TYR A 214 2.16 -4.07 3.14
N ALA A 215 2.75 -5.03 2.45
CA ALA A 215 2.86 -6.41 2.89
C ALA A 215 4.22 -7.01 2.53
N PHE A 216 4.62 -8.02 3.28
CA PHE A 216 5.81 -8.83 3.06
C PHE A 216 5.39 -10.30 2.94
N GLY A 217 5.80 -10.97 1.86
CA GLY A 217 5.35 -12.34 1.58
C GLY A 217 3.90 -12.42 1.06
N ASP A 218 3.35 -13.61 1.00
CA ASP A 218 1.93 -13.93 0.78
C ASP A 218 1.23 -13.35 -0.47
N ALA A 219 1.97 -12.97 -1.52
CA ALA A 219 1.35 -12.65 -2.79
C ALA A 219 0.67 -13.90 -3.38
N ILE A 220 -0.51 -13.71 -3.96
CA ILE A 220 -1.21 -14.73 -4.74
C ILE A 220 -0.80 -14.55 -6.20
N ASP A 221 -0.61 -15.66 -6.93
CA ASP A 221 -0.37 -15.63 -8.37
C ASP A 221 -1.55 -14.95 -9.08
N SER A 222 -1.28 -13.87 -9.79
CA SER A 222 -2.28 -13.12 -10.56
C SER A 222 -2.75 -13.89 -11.81
N GLY A 223 -1.98 -14.87 -12.26
CA GLY A 223 -2.19 -15.53 -13.55
C GLY A 223 -1.82 -14.66 -14.75
N VAL A 224 -1.30 -13.46 -14.53
CA VAL A 224 -0.90 -12.51 -15.57
C VAL A 224 0.62 -12.45 -15.64
N ASP A 225 1.18 -12.45 -16.86
CA ASP A 225 2.61 -12.29 -17.08
C ASP A 225 2.86 -10.99 -17.85
N ASN A 226 3.69 -10.12 -17.30
CA ASN A 226 4.20 -8.94 -17.98
C ASN A 226 5.69 -9.12 -18.24
N LYS A 227 6.02 -9.72 -19.38
CA LYS A 227 7.40 -10.07 -19.75
C LYS A 227 8.28 -8.86 -19.98
N ASP A 228 7.70 -7.75 -20.42
CA ASP A 228 8.42 -6.53 -20.75
C ASP A 228 8.85 -5.76 -19.49
N GLU A 229 8.18 -6.03 -18.34
CA GLU A 229 8.43 -5.39 -17.06
C GLU A 229 8.86 -6.38 -15.96
N GLN A 230 9.58 -7.43 -16.34
CA GLN A 230 10.13 -8.42 -15.41
C GLN A 230 9.06 -9.07 -14.49
N SER A 231 7.87 -9.30 -15.04
CA SER A 231 6.72 -9.89 -14.31
C SER A 231 6.27 -9.06 -13.12
N SER A 232 6.33 -7.73 -13.22
CA SER A 232 5.94 -6.80 -12.15
C SER A 232 4.48 -6.92 -11.72
N HIS A 233 3.61 -7.55 -12.51
CA HIS A 233 2.19 -7.76 -12.22
C HIS A 233 1.85 -9.23 -11.94
N SER A 234 2.84 -10.08 -11.66
CA SER A 234 2.63 -11.52 -11.48
C SER A 234 2.02 -11.91 -10.12
N GLY A 235 2.01 -11.01 -9.17
CA GLY A 235 1.49 -11.23 -7.82
C GLY A 235 0.42 -10.23 -7.41
N ILE A 236 -0.51 -10.67 -6.57
CA ILE A 236 -1.57 -9.84 -5.99
C ILE A 236 -1.42 -9.83 -4.48
N TYR A 237 -1.40 -8.63 -3.91
CA TYR A 237 -1.42 -8.38 -2.47
C TYR A 237 -2.77 -7.78 -2.07
N THR A 238 -3.58 -8.53 -1.32
CA THR A 238 -4.93 -8.11 -0.90
C THR A 238 -4.92 -7.45 0.46
N PHE A 239 -5.53 -6.27 0.55
CA PHE A 239 -5.70 -5.52 1.78
C PHE A 239 -7.18 -5.35 2.10
N THR A 240 -7.52 -5.42 3.37
CA THR A 240 -8.88 -5.12 3.85
C THR A 240 -8.81 -4.22 5.07
N TYR A 241 -9.59 -3.15 5.08
CA TYR A 241 -9.70 -2.29 6.25
C TYR A 241 -11.13 -1.80 6.49
N LYS A 242 -11.39 -1.37 7.70
CA LYS A 242 -12.67 -0.83 8.12
C LYS A 242 -12.64 0.69 8.17
N ILE A 243 -13.49 1.35 7.38
CA ILE A 243 -13.65 2.80 7.40
C ILE A 243 -14.22 3.21 8.78
N PRO A 244 -13.59 4.18 9.50
CA PRO A 244 -14.10 4.69 10.76
C PRO A 244 -15.50 5.30 10.60
N GLU A 245 -16.33 5.22 11.67
CA GLU A 245 -17.63 5.88 11.65
C GLU A 245 -17.47 7.41 11.70
N PRO A 246 -18.21 8.16 10.88
CA PRO A 246 -18.24 9.62 10.97
C PRO A 246 -18.60 10.13 12.37
N SER A 247 -19.42 9.39 13.10
CA SER A 247 -19.82 9.69 14.48
C SER A 247 -18.69 9.64 15.51
N ALA A 248 -17.65 8.81 15.28
CA ALA A 248 -16.48 8.78 16.17
C ALA A 248 -15.66 10.07 16.06
N VAL A 249 -15.54 10.65 14.87
CA VAL A 249 -14.84 11.93 14.64
C VAL A 249 -15.67 13.10 15.16
N LEU A 250 -16.99 13.11 14.91
CA LEU A 250 -17.89 14.14 15.43
C LEU A 250 -18.01 14.07 16.95
N GLY A 251 -18.02 12.88 17.55
CA GLY A 251 -18.03 12.68 19.00
C GLY A 251 -16.78 13.26 19.66
N LEU A 252 -15.61 13.07 19.10
CA LEU A 252 -14.35 13.63 19.60
C LEU A 252 -14.31 15.16 19.51
N ILE A 253 -14.83 15.73 18.41
CA ILE A 253 -14.93 17.19 18.24
C ILE A 253 -15.94 17.77 19.23
N ALA A 254 -17.09 17.12 19.46
CA ALA A 254 -18.09 17.56 20.41
C ALA A 254 -17.58 17.52 21.87
N ILE A 255 -16.85 16.47 22.24
CA ILE A 255 -16.24 16.34 23.57
C ILE A 255 -15.12 17.37 23.76
N GLY A 256 -14.25 17.54 22.76
CA GLY A 256 -13.22 18.57 22.78
C GLY A 256 -13.77 20.00 22.88
N GLY A 257 -14.85 20.28 22.16
CA GLY A 257 -15.56 21.57 22.23
C GLY A 257 -16.20 21.85 23.59
N MET A 258 -16.80 20.83 24.23
CA MET A 258 -17.40 20.99 25.57
C MET A 258 -16.34 21.18 26.67
N VAL A 259 -15.20 20.50 26.58
CA VAL A 259 -14.10 20.68 27.55
C VAL A 259 -13.50 22.09 27.42
N ALA A 260 -13.37 22.64 26.22
CA ALA A 260 -12.89 24.00 26.00
C ALA A 260 -13.90 25.07 26.52
N ALA A 261 -15.20 24.80 26.36
CA ALA A 261 -16.25 25.72 26.86
C ALA A 261 -16.36 25.76 28.37
N THR A 262 -16.18 24.60 29.05
CA THR A 262 -16.21 24.53 30.53
C THR A 262 -14.99 25.20 31.17
N LYS A 263 -13.80 25.10 30.56
CA LYS A 263 -12.60 25.80 31.03
C LYS A 263 -12.72 27.32 31.00
N ARG A 264 -13.43 27.89 30.01
CA ARG A 264 -13.67 29.34 29.92
C ARG A 264 -14.68 29.87 30.96
N ARG A 265 -15.58 29.03 31.47
CA ARG A 265 -16.54 29.45 32.54
C ARG A 265 -15.94 29.40 33.95
N ALA A 266 -14.88 28.65 34.17
CA ALA A 266 -14.21 28.56 35.46
C ALA A 266 -13.20 29.70 35.73
N GLN A 267 -12.96 30.60 34.75
CA GLN A 267 -12.03 31.74 34.87
C GLN A 267 -12.75 33.10 34.90
N LYS A 268 -14.04 33.14 35.16
CA LYS A 268 -14.80 34.34 35.51
C LYS A 268 -15.36 34.15 36.91
#